data_c9f1ec6baaceca2f5786aee8cfa0d076
#
_entry.id   c9f1ec6baaceca2f5786aee8cfa0d076
#
_cell.length_a   1.000
_cell.length_b   1.000
_cell.length_c   1.000
_cell.angle_alpha   90.00
_cell.angle_beta   90.00
_cell.angle_gamma   90.00
#
_symmetry.space_group_name_H-M   'P 1'
#
loop_
_entity.id
_entity.type
_entity.pdbx_description
1 polymer ?
#
loop_
_entity_poly.entity_id
_entity_poly.type
_entity_poly.pdbx_seq_one_letter_code
_entity_poly.pdbx_strand_id
1 'polypeptide(L)'
;MSAAADSIAEGFAREVPAPIRAFLGTASSPDWAEALAADLETLLIDHANCELKAAASALALMHRYPERTTLIYRMSRLAREELRHYEQVQHCMDEHGIAMRQLSASGYAAGLKAVALRDEPLRLVDTLIIGALIEARSCERFALIAPLLPESLARFYRGLLASEARHFEHYLELAHEAADGDASVVTARLAVLREREQALIATPADTLRFHSGPPANC
;
A
#
# COMPACT_ATOMS: atom_id res chain seq x y z
N MET A 1 -22.28 -17.65 -3.88
CA MET A 1 -20.82 -17.45 -3.68
C MET A 1 -20.12 -18.62 -4.33
N SER A 2 -19.14 -18.36 -5.20
CA SER A 2 -18.48 -19.41 -6.03
C SER A 2 -17.37 -20.09 -5.23
N ALA A 3 -17.16 -21.41 -5.41
CA ALA A 3 -16.04 -22.16 -4.83
C ALA A 3 -14.65 -21.54 -5.17
N ALA A 4 -14.56 -20.80 -6.26
CA ALA A 4 -13.37 -20.02 -6.62
C ALA A 4 -13.13 -18.85 -5.65
N ALA A 5 -14.18 -18.13 -5.26
CA ALA A 5 -14.07 -17.03 -4.29
C ALA A 5 -13.66 -17.52 -2.89
N ASP A 6 -14.16 -18.69 -2.48
CA ASP A 6 -13.78 -19.28 -1.20
C ASP A 6 -12.31 -19.75 -1.22
N SER A 7 -11.83 -20.31 -2.33
CA SER A 7 -10.42 -20.71 -2.50
C SER A 7 -9.45 -19.54 -2.53
N ILE A 8 -9.84 -18.42 -3.15
CA ILE A 8 -9.07 -17.16 -3.16
C ILE A 8 -9.00 -16.59 -1.75
N ALA A 9 -10.12 -16.59 -1.01
CA ALA A 9 -10.18 -16.09 0.35
C ALA A 9 -9.33 -16.92 1.34
N GLU A 10 -9.30 -18.25 1.17
CA GLU A 10 -8.46 -19.14 1.98
C GLU A 10 -6.97 -19.00 1.65
N GLY A 11 -6.61 -18.88 0.37
CA GLY A 11 -5.23 -18.62 -0.07
C GLY A 11 -4.72 -17.30 0.48
N PHE A 12 -5.52 -16.26 0.33
CA PHE A 12 -5.29 -14.92 0.87
C PHE A 12 -5.02 -14.93 2.40
N ALA A 13 -5.85 -15.62 3.18
CA ALA A 13 -5.71 -15.70 4.63
C ALA A 13 -4.39 -16.36 5.07
N ARG A 14 -3.75 -17.15 4.22
CA ARG A 14 -2.45 -17.78 4.49
C ARG A 14 -1.25 -16.92 4.08
N GLU A 15 -1.37 -16.13 3.02
CA GLU A 15 -0.25 -15.34 2.47
C GLU A 15 -0.06 -13.98 3.17
N VAL A 16 -1.15 -13.36 3.66
CA VAL A 16 -1.07 -12.07 4.38
C VAL A 16 -0.81 -12.29 5.86
N PRO A 17 0.25 -11.69 6.45
CA PRO A 17 0.52 -11.82 7.89
C PRO A 17 -0.67 -11.40 8.76
N ALA A 18 -0.94 -12.17 9.83
CA ALA A 18 -2.05 -11.88 10.73
C ALA A 18 -2.02 -10.45 11.34
N PRO A 19 -0.87 -9.89 11.70
CA PRO A 19 -0.80 -8.50 12.16
C PRO A 19 -1.30 -7.48 11.14
N ILE A 20 -0.98 -7.66 9.85
CA ILE A 20 -1.44 -6.79 8.75
C ILE A 20 -2.96 -6.89 8.62
N ARG A 21 -3.53 -8.09 8.62
CA ARG A 21 -4.99 -8.27 8.55
C ARG A 21 -5.72 -7.59 9.71
N ALA A 22 -5.20 -7.75 10.93
CA ALA A 22 -5.75 -7.11 12.13
C ALA A 22 -5.62 -5.58 12.08
N PHE A 23 -4.52 -5.07 11.52
CA PHE A 23 -4.26 -3.64 11.38
C PHE A 23 -5.22 -2.99 10.38
N LEU A 24 -5.46 -3.60 9.23
CA LEU A 24 -6.40 -3.11 8.21
C LEU A 24 -7.86 -3.25 8.63
N GLY A 25 -8.22 -4.35 9.27
CA GLY A 25 -9.57 -4.64 9.76
C GLY A 25 -10.61 -4.99 8.68
N THR A 26 -10.38 -4.62 7.41
CA THR A 26 -11.26 -4.91 6.28
C THR A 26 -10.43 -5.34 5.07
N ALA A 27 -10.83 -6.40 4.40
CA ALA A 27 -10.20 -6.87 3.16
C ALA A 27 -10.66 -6.05 1.95
N SER A 28 -9.83 -6.01 0.90
CA SER A 28 -10.21 -5.48 -0.40
C SER A 28 -11.27 -6.36 -1.07
N SER A 29 -12.10 -5.75 -1.94
CA SER A 29 -13.09 -6.48 -2.72
C SER A 29 -12.43 -7.46 -3.70
N PRO A 30 -12.93 -8.71 -3.84
CA PRO A 30 -12.53 -9.60 -4.92
C PRO A 30 -12.75 -9.00 -6.32
N ASP A 31 -13.84 -8.24 -6.51
CA ASP A 31 -14.15 -7.58 -7.79
C ASP A 31 -13.04 -6.59 -8.20
N TRP A 32 -12.42 -5.91 -7.22
CA TRP A 32 -11.26 -5.07 -7.49
C TRP A 32 -10.09 -5.90 -8.02
N ALA A 33 -9.81 -7.03 -7.40
CA ALA A 33 -8.68 -7.88 -7.78
C ALA A 33 -8.88 -8.49 -9.18
N GLU A 34 -10.07 -9.00 -9.46
CA GLU A 34 -10.42 -9.59 -10.77
C GLU A 34 -10.34 -8.53 -11.87
N ALA A 35 -10.91 -7.35 -11.64
CA ALA A 35 -10.89 -6.26 -12.62
C ALA A 35 -9.46 -5.76 -12.91
N LEU A 36 -8.63 -5.61 -11.87
CA LEU A 36 -7.27 -5.11 -12.06
C LEU A 36 -6.34 -6.19 -12.67
N ALA A 37 -6.51 -7.45 -12.29
CA ALA A 37 -5.77 -8.56 -12.90
C ALA A 37 -6.10 -8.73 -14.40
N ALA A 38 -7.29 -8.36 -14.83
CA ALA A 38 -7.69 -8.36 -16.24
C ALA A 38 -7.09 -7.19 -17.06
N ASP A 39 -6.59 -6.13 -16.40
CA ASP A 39 -5.97 -4.94 -17.03
C ASP A 39 -4.50 -4.82 -16.60
N LEU A 40 -3.64 -5.68 -17.15
CA LEU A 40 -2.22 -5.71 -16.84
C LEU A 40 -1.50 -4.40 -17.13
N GLU A 41 -1.94 -3.66 -18.16
CA GLU A 41 -1.35 -2.37 -18.49
C GLU A 41 -1.57 -1.37 -17.35
N THR A 42 -2.81 -1.20 -16.89
CA THR A 42 -3.12 -0.32 -15.76
C THR A 42 -2.47 -0.81 -14.46
N LEU A 43 -2.48 -2.12 -14.22
CA LEU A 43 -1.85 -2.72 -13.02
C LEU A 43 -0.37 -2.34 -12.94
N LEU A 44 0.42 -2.63 -13.97
CA LEU A 44 1.87 -2.44 -13.93
C LEU A 44 2.26 -0.96 -13.97
N ILE A 45 1.60 -0.15 -14.77
CA ILE A 45 1.89 1.30 -14.82
C ILE A 45 1.55 1.98 -13.50
N ASP A 46 0.39 1.66 -12.89
CA ASP A 46 0.02 2.29 -11.62
C ASP A 46 0.89 1.78 -10.46
N HIS A 47 1.26 0.49 -10.46
CA HIS A 47 2.20 -0.07 -9.50
C HIS A 47 3.56 0.65 -9.58
N ALA A 48 4.16 0.80 -10.77
CA ALA A 48 5.39 1.56 -10.95
C ALA A 48 5.28 2.99 -10.39
N ASN A 49 4.14 3.66 -10.62
CA ASN A 49 3.87 4.98 -10.04
C ASN A 49 3.75 4.95 -8.51
N CYS A 50 3.22 3.86 -7.92
CA CYS A 50 3.13 3.70 -6.46
C CYS A 50 4.54 3.61 -5.84
N GLU A 51 5.44 2.81 -6.41
CA GLU A 51 6.82 2.67 -5.95
C GLU A 51 7.60 3.99 -6.00
N LEU A 52 7.48 4.74 -7.11
CA LEU A 52 8.08 6.08 -7.20
C LEU A 52 7.54 7.05 -6.14
N LYS A 53 6.23 7.01 -5.86
CA LYS A 53 5.62 7.86 -4.84
C LYS A 53 6.05 7.44 -3.42
N ALA A 54 6.21 6.14 -3.16
CA ALA A 54 6.70 5.62 -1.89
C ALA A 54 8.14 6.09 -1.64
N ALA A 55 9.04 5.92 -2.62
CA ALA A 55 10.40 6.43 -2.55
C ALA A 55 10.46 7.95 -2.32
N ALA A 56 9.67 8.73 -3.08
CA ALA A 56 9.61 10.18 -2.93
C ALA A 56 9.08 10.60 -1.56
N SER A 57 8.10 9.89 -1.00
CA SER A 57 7.55 10.14 0.33
C SER A 57 8.57 9.87 1.43
N ALA A 58 9.35 8.81 1.31
CA ALA A 58 10.44 8.50 2.24
C ALA A 58 11.53 9.59 2.21
N LEU A 59 11.95 10.04 1.03
CA LEU A 59 12.91 11.14 0.88
C LEU A 59 12.37 12.46 1.46
N ALA A 60 11.09 12.74 1.28
CA ALA A 60 10.43 13.93 1.86
C ALA A 60 10.41 13.89 3.38
N LEU A 61 10.20 12.72 4.00
CA LEU A 61 10.27 12.54 5.45
C LEU A 61 11.69 12.79 5.97
N MET A 62 12.72 12.25 5.31
CA MET A 62 14.13 12.50 5.67
C MET A 62 14.49 13.97 5.63
N HIS A 63 14.04 14.66 4.59
CA HIS A 63 14.30 16.10 4.42
C HIS A 63 13.60 16.95 5.49
N ARG A 64 12.39 16.53 5.88
CA ARG A 64 11.56 17.29 6.82
C ARG A 64 12.00 17.14 8.28
N TYR A 65 12.52 15.96 8.66
CA TYR A 65 12.88 15.62 10.04
C TYR A 65 14.35 15.19 10.15
N PRO A 66 15.30 16.11 9.81
CA PRO A 66 16.72 15.79 9.74
C PRO A 66 17.33 15.45 11.12
N GLU A 67 16.66 15.82 12.21
CA GLU A 67 17.09 15.53 13.59
C GLU A 67 16.71 14.11 14.06
N ARG A 68 15.82 13.41 13.35
CA ARG A 68 15.34 12.07 13.72
C ARG A 68 16.17 10.98 13.06
N THR A 69 17.29 10.63 13.67
CA THR A 69 18.29 9.70 13.09
C THR A 69 17.71 8.34 12.73
N THR A 70 16.89 7.71 13.60
CA THR A 70 16.23 6.42 13.32
C THR A 70 15.35 6.50 12.09
N LEU A 71 14.53 7.54 12.00
CA LEU A 71 13.66 7.80 10.84
C LEU A 71 14.49 7.92 9.55
N ILE A 72 15.56 8.71 9.56
CA ILE A 72 16.42 8.92 8.40
C ILE A 72 16.98 7.60 7.88
N TYR A 73 17.54 6.76 8.76
CA TYR A 73 18.12 5.48 8.33
C TYR A 73 17.06 4.51 7.77
N ARG A 74 15.90 4.42 8.41
CA ARG A 74 14.81 3.56 7.94
C ARG A 74 14.24 4.03 6.60
N MET A 75 13.94 5.33 6.47
CA MET A 75 13.41 5.91 5.23
C MET A 75 14.43 5.88 4.08
N SER A 76 15.72 6.04 4.37
CA SER A 76 16.78 5.89 3.37
C SER A 76 16.87 4.46 2.81
N ARG A 77 16.66 3.44 3.66
CA ARG A 77 16.61 2.03 3.19
C ARG A 77 15.35 1.78 2.38
N LEU A 78 14.21 2.20 2.89
CA LEU A 78 12.92 2.07 2.21
C LEU A 78 12.98 2.72 0.83
N ALA A 79 13.42 3.97 0.71
CA ALA A 79 13.50 4.65 -0.58
C ALA A 79 14.34 3.88 -1.63
N ARG A 80 15.44 3.23 -1.21
CA ARG A 80 16.25 2.40 -2.12
C ARG A 80 15.58 1.08 -2.47
N GLU A 81 14.79 0.51 -1.56
CA GLU A 81 14.01 -0.72 -1.82
C GLU A 81 12.89 -0.41 -2.81
N GLU A 82 12.15 0.70 -2.64
CA GLU A 82 11.08 1.12 -3.54
C GLU A 82 11.59 1.47 -4.96
N LEU A 83 12.78 2.09 -5.06
CA LEU A 83 13.39 2.32 -6.38
C LEU A 83 13.78 1.01 -7.07
N ARG A 84 14.21 -0.02 -6.32
CA ARG A 84 14.46 -1.36 -6.90
C ARG A 84 13.16 -2.05 -7.30
N HIS A 85 12.08 -1.93 -6.52
CA HIS A 85 10.77 -2.44 -6.89
C HIS A 85 10.29 -1.77 -8.19
N TYR A 86 10.43 -0.44 -8.28
CA TYR A 86 10.15 0.29 -9.51
C TYR A 86 10.90 -0.27 -10.73
N GLU A 87 12.22 -0.50 -10.61
CA GLU A 87 13.05 -1.09 -11.69
C GLU A 87 12.56 -2.50 -12.06
N GLN A 88 12.16 -3.31 -11.08
CA GLN A 88 11.59 -4.64 -11.31
C GLN A 88 10.24 -4.57 -12.03
N VAL A 89 9.37 -3.62 -11.66
CA VAL A 89 8.08 -3.41 -12.36
C VAL A 89 8.34 -2.95 -13.79
N GLN A 90 9.32 -2.06 -14.03
CA GLN A 90 9.70 -1.64 -15.38
C GLN A 90 10.15 -2.84 -16.22
N HIS A 91 10.91 -3.76 -15.65
CA HIS A 91 11.33 -4.99 -16.33
C HIS A 91 10.09 -5.87 -16.69
N CYS A 92 9.15 -6.03 -15.77
CA CYS A 92 7.89 -6.73 -16.07
C CYS A 92 7.10 -6.04 -17.19
N MET A 93 7.07 -4.70 -17.22
CA MET A 93 6.43 -3.94 -18.30
C MET A 93 7.12 -4.18 -19.66
N ASP A 94 8.44 -4.17 -19.70
CA ASP A 94 9.22 -4.44 -20.92
C ASP A 94 8.95 -5.85 -21.45
N GLU A 95 8.90 -6.87 -20.58
CA GLU A 95 8.58 -8.25 -20.95
C GLU A 95 7.17 -8.41 -21.55
N HIS A 96 6.23 -7.53 -21.17
CA HIS A 96 4.85 -7.54 -21.65
C HIS A 96 4.57 -6.51 -22.76
N GLY A 97 5.61 -5.77 -23.22
CA GLY A 97 5.46 -4.74 -24.25
C GLY A 97 4.61 -3.54 -23.83
N ILE A 98 4.57 -3.26 -22.51
CA ILE A 98 3.80 -2.15 -21.93
C ILE A 98 4.70 -0.93 -21.79
N ALA A 99 4.33 0.17 -22.41
CA ALA A 99 5.05 1.44 -22.31
C ALA A 99 4.52 2.29 -21.15
N MET A 100 5.43 2.95 -20.42
CA MET A 100 5.03 3.90 -19.38
C MET A 100 4.23 5.07 -19.97
N ARG A 101 3.12 5.42 -19.30
CA ARG A 101 2.31 6.60 -19.60
C ARG A 101 1.76 7.22 -18.32
N GLN A 102 1.30 8.44 -18.40
CA GLN A 102 0.67 9.08 -17.26
C GLN A 102 -0.71 8.47 -16.96
N LEU A 103 -0.94 8.19 -15.67
CA LEU A 103 -2.24 7.83 -15.13
C LEU A 103 -2.67 8.86 -14.09
N SER A 104 -3.98 9.12 -14.02
CA SER A 104 -4.55 9.90 -12.92
C SER A 104 -4.42 9.12 -11.61
N ALA A 105 -4.17 9.81 -10.50
CA ALA A 105 -4.10 9.18 -9.18
C ALA A 105 -5.48 8.65 -8.74
N SER A 106 -5.48 7.59 -7.90
CA SER A 106 -6.70 7.00 -7.32
C SER A 106 -7.44 7.91 -6.32
N GLY A 107 -6.81 8.98 -5.85
CA GLY A 107 -7.36 9.77 -4.74
C GLY A 107 -7.16 9.16 -3.34
N TYR A 108 -6.73 7.91 -3.22
CA TYR A 108 -6.58 7.18 -1.96
C TYR A 108 -5.64 7.91 -0.97
N ALA A 109 -4.40 8.18 -1.35
CA ALA A 109 -3.44 8.87 -0.50
C ALA A 109 -3.89 10.30 -0.14
N ALA A 110 -4.55 11.01 -1.08
CA ALA A 110 -5.12 12.33 -0.82
C ALA A 110 -6.29 12.24 0.18
N GLY A 111 -7.13 11.22 0.04
CA GLY A 111 -8.24 10.95 0.96
C GLY A 111 -7.79 10.65 2.39
N LEU A 112 -6.70 9.90 2.57
CA LEU A 112 -6.08 9.65 3.87
C LEU A 112 -5.49 10.95 4.46
N LYS A 113 -4.75 11.70 3.66
CA LYS A 113 -4.15 12.98 4.09
C LYS A 113 -5.19 14.04 4.46
N ALA A 114 -6.42 13.96 3.94
CA ALA A 114 -7.48 14.90 4.24
C ALA A 114 -7.94 14.88 5.72
N VAL A 115 -7.77 13.74 6.41
CA VAL A 115 -8.12 13.59 7.85
C VAL A 115 -6.89 13.59 8.76
N ALA A 116 -5.70 13.76 8.19
CA ALA A 116 -4.46 13.89 8.95
C ALA A 116 -4.36 15.24 9.65
N LEU A 117 -3.81 15.23 10.85
CA LEU A 117 -3.53 16.44 11.62
C LEU A 117 -2.35 17.22 11.01
N ARG A 118 -2.34 18.54 11.25
CA ARG A 118 -1.37 19.45 10.62
C ARG A 118 -0.27 19.91 11.57
N ASP A 119 -0.50 19.78 12.87
CA ASP A 119 0.39 20.27 13.90
C ASP A 119 1.27 19.15 14.46
N GLU A 120 2.55 19.45 14.71
CA GLU A 120 3.48 18.53 15.34
C GLU A 120 3.14 18.32 16.83
N PRO A 121 3.41 17.18 17.41
CA PRO A 121 4.03 15.98 16.79
C PRO A 121 3.03 15.08 16.04
N LEU A 122 1.72 15.33 16.15
CA LEU A 122 0.67 14.48 15.62
C LEU A 122 0.67 14.40 14.09
N ARG A 123 1.15 15.44 13.43
CA ARG A 123 1.36 15.43 11.99
C ARG A 123 2.32 14.34 11.54
N LEU A 124 3.45 14.18 12.23
CA LEU A 124 4.40 13.12 11.93
C LEU A 124 3.79 11.75 12.24
N VAL A 125 3.13 11.59 13.39
CA VAL A 125 2.43 10.36 13.76
C VAL A 125 1.45 9.94 12.67
N ASP A 126 0.57 10.84 12.23
CA ASP A 126 -0.40 10.56 11.18
C ASP A 126 0.26 10.22 9.84
N THR A 127 1.33 10.95 9.47
CA THR A 127 2.06 10.67 8.23
C THR A 127 2.65 9.26 8.23
N LEU A 128 3.19 8.81 9.36
CA LEU A 128 3.76 7.48 9.52
C LEU A 128 2.67 6.39 9.56
N ILE A 129 1.54 6.63 10.23
CA ILE A 129 0.40 5.70 10.21
C ILE A 129 -0.18 5.58 8.79
N ILE A 130 -0.25 6.67 8.02
CA ILE A 130 -0.67 6.64 6.61
C ILE A 130 0.30 5.79 5.79
N GLY A 131 1.63 5.94 6.01
CA GLY A 131 2.62 5.06 5.41
C GLY A 131 2.35 3.59 5.75
N ALA A 132 2.18 3.27 7.03
CA ALA A 132 1.85 1.91 7.47
C ALA A 132 0.57 1.35 6.82
N LEU A 133 -0.48 2.16 6.66
CA LEU A 133 -1.73 1.76 5.98
C LEU A 133 -1.50 1.47 4.50
N ILE A 134 -0.69 2.28 3.80
CA ILE A 134 -0.35 2.07 2.39
C ILE A 134 0.41 0.76 2.22
N GLU A 135 1.48 0.52 2.99
CA GLU A 135 2.29 -0.70 2.91
C GLU A 135 1.48 -1.96 3.27
N ALA A 136 0.68 -1.89 4.35
CA ALA A 136 -0.20 -2.97 4.75
C ALA A 136 -1.21 -3.30 3.65
N ARG A 137 -1.79 -2.28 3.00
CA ARG A 137 -2.74 -2.45 1.90
C ARG A 137 -2.05 -2.96 0.63
N SER A 138 -0.82 -2.53 0.34
CA SER A 138 -0.02 -3.08 -0.76
C SER A 138 0.26 -4.56 -0.55
N CYS A 139 0.72 -4.97 0.63
CA CYS A 139 0.93 -6.37 0.97
C CYS A 139 -0.34 -7.21 0.78
N GLU A 140 -1.48 -6.74 1.28
CA GLU A 140 -2.77 -7.39 1.13
C GLU A 140 -3.16 -7.52 -0.35
N ARG A 141 -3.02 -6.47 -1.14
CA ARG A 141 -3.41 -6.44 -2.55
C ARG A 141 -2.50 -7.28 -3.43
N PHE A 142 -1.22 -7.33 -3.17
CA PHE A 142 -0.29 -8.24 -3.86
C PHE A 142 -0.68 -9.70 -3.64
N ALA A 143 -1.00 -10.09 -2.40
CA ALA A 143 -1.47 -11.44 -2.11
C ALA A 143 -2.80 -11.77 -2.81
N LEU A 144 -3.70 -10.79 -2.93
CA LEU A 144 -5.03 -10.98 -3.53
C LEU A 144 -4.97 -11.11 -5.06
N ILE A 145 -4.10 -10.33 -5.74
CA ILE A 145 -3.99 -10.38 -7.21
C ILE A 145 -3.08 -11.49 -7.72
N ALA A 146 -2.06 -11.90 -6.96
CA ALA A 146 -1.08 -12.87 -7.42
C ALA A 146 -1.68 -14.17 -7.97
N PRO A 147 -2.69 -14.80 -7.34
CA PRO A 147 -3.31 -16.01 -7.87
C PRO A 147 -4.04 -15.84 -9.21
N LEU A 148 -4.37 -14.60 -9.57
CA LEU A 148 -5.14 -14.25 -10.78
C LEU A 148 -4.24 -13.91 -11.98
N LEU A 149 -2.93 -13.83 -11.77
CA LEU A 149 -1.96 -13.38 -12.76
C LEU A 149 -1.22 -14.57 -13.41
N PRO A 150 -0.62 -14.35 -14.61
CA PRO A 150 0.33 -15.30 -15.18
C PRO A 150 1.45 -15.64 -14.19
N GLU A 151 1.97 -16.89 -14.24
CA GLU A 151 2.89 -17.43 -13.23
C GLU A 151 4.14 -16.56 -12.98
N SER A 152 4.70 -15.92 -14.00
CA SER A 152 5.84 -15.01 -13.87
C SER A 152 5.50 -13.80 -12.98
N LEU A 153 4.38 -13.14 -13.26
CA LEU A 153 3.89 -12.00 -12.48
C LEU A 153 3.40 -12.43 -11.09
N ALA A 154 2.72 -13.57 -10.98
CA ALA A 154 2.31 -14.12 -9.69
C ALA A 154 3.50 -14.33 -8.75
N ARG A 155 4.61 -14.87 -9.27
CA ARG A 155 5.86 -15.04 -8.53
C ARG A 155 6.49 -13.71 -8.14
N PHE A 156 6.50 -12.75 -9.05
CA PHE A 156 6.98 -11.39 -8.79
C PHE A 156 6.21 -10.76 -7.62
N TYR A 157 4.88 -10.70 -7.69
CA TYR A 157 4.04 -10.11 -6.63
C TYR A 157 4.16 -10.82 -5.28
N ARG A 158 4.25 -12.17 -5.26
CA ARG A 158 4.55 -12.89 -4.01
C ARG A 158 5.92 -12.56 -3.45
N GLY A 159 6.90 -12.27 -4.31
CA GLY A 159 8.24 -11.85 -3.91
C GLY A 159 8.28 -10.52 -3.14
N LEU A 160 7.29 -9.64 -3.36
CA LEU A 160 7.19 -8.35 -2.69
C LEU A 160 6.57 -8.43 -1.29
N LEU A 161 5.79 -9.47 -0.97
CA LEU A 161 5.03 -9.54 0.30
C LEU A 161 5.90 -9.33 1.55
N ALA A 162 7.10 -9.89 1.57
CA ALA A 162 8.00 -9.78 2.71
C ALA A 162 8.58 -8.37 2.89
N SER A 163 8.81 -7.63 1.79
CA SER A 163 9.26 -6.23 1.87
C SER A 163 8.15 -5.31 2.35
N GLU A 164 6.95 -5.44 1.80
CA GLU A 164 5.80 -4.64 2.22
C GLU A 164 5.44 -4.85 3.70
N ALA A 165 5.48 -6.11 4.16
CA ALA A 165 5.26 -6.43 5.57
C ALA A 165 6.32 -5.76 6.47
N ARG A 166 7.57 -5.75 6.06
CA ARG A 166 8.67 -5.10 6.78
C ARG A 166 8.56 -3.58 6.74
N HIS A 167 8.16 -2.99 5.60
CA HIS A 167 7.92 -1.56 5.46
C HIS A 167 6.78 -1.11 6.39
N PHE A 168 5.69 -1.86 6.42
CA PHE A 168 4.59 -1.66 7.36
C PHE A 168 5.06 -1.61 8.81
N GLU A 169 5.86 -2.59 9.25
CA GLU A 169 6.41 -2.64 10.61
C GLU A 169 7.27 -1.42 10.91
N HIS A 170 8.16 -1.03 9.98
CA HIS A 170 9.03 0.13 10.15
C HIS A 170 8.25 1.43 10.31
N TYR A 171 7.21 1.64 9.50
CA TYR A 171 6.36 2.82 9.63
C TYR A 171 5.62 2.86 10.97
N LEU A 172 5.09 1.71 11.41
CA LEU A 172 4.34 1.63 12.66
C LEU A 172 5.25 1.86 13.89
N GLU A 173 6.45 1.28 13.89
CA GLU A 173 7.43 1.53 14.94
C GLU A 173 7.85 3.01 14.99
N LEU A 174 8.10 3.64 13.85
CA LEU A 174 8.40 5.07 13.78
C LEU A 174 7.22 5.93 14.26
N ALA A 175 5.96 5.52 14.03
CA ALA A 175 4.80 6.22 14.56
C ALA A 175 4.76 6.18 16.09
N HIS A 176 5.09 5.04 16.69
CA HIS A 176 5.24 4.92 18.14
C HIS A 176 6.40 5.77 18.70
N GLU A 177 7.56 5.79 18.01
CA GLU A 177 8.67 6.67 18.39
C GLU A 177 8.28 8.17 18.28
N ALA A 178 7.51 8.55 17.25
CA ALA A 178 7.05 9.92 17.05
C ALA A 178 6.02 10.38 18.11
N ALA A 179 5.31 9.43 18.72
CA ALA A 179 4.39 9.65 19.83
C ALA A 179 5.08 9.54 21.20
N ASP A 180 6.41 9.61 21.28
CA ASP A 180 7.22 9.47 22.50
C ASP A 180 6.89 8.17 23.29
N GLY A 181 6.49 7.11 22.59
CA GLY A 181 6.11 5.81 23.14
C GLY A 181 4.68 5.74 23.69
N ASP A 182 3.88 6.80 23.57
CA ASP A 182 2.47 6.78 23.98
C ASP A 182 1.62 5.99 22.98
N ALA A 183 1.42 4.71 23.27
CA ALA A 183 0.61 3.82 22.43
C ALA A 183 -0.86 4.26 22.33
N SER A 184 -1.38 5.03 23.29
CA SER A 184 -2.78 5.51 23.26
C SER A 184 -2.99 6.54 22.15
N VAL A 185 -2.01 7.40 21.90
CA VAL A 185 -2.00 8.38 20.81
C VAL A 185 -2.03 7.65 19.47
N VAL A 186 -1.13 6.68 19.24
CA VAL A 186 -1.09 5.92 18.00
C VAL A 186 -2.39 5.17 17.77
N THR A 187 -2.94 4.53 18.81
CA THR A 187 -4.21 3.79 18.73
C THR A 187 -5.37 4.69 18.35
N ALA A 188 -5.49 5.86 18.98
CA ALA A 188 -6.56 6.82 18.68
C ALA A 188 -6.45 7.36 17.24
N ARG A 189 -5.24 7.69 16.79
CA ARG A 189 -5.04 8.20 15.43
C ARG A 189 -5.25 7.11 14.37
N LEU A 190 -4.78 5.89 14.64
CA LEU A 190 -5.02 4.73 13.78
C LEU A 190 -6.52 4.48 13.60
N ALA A 191 -7.33 4.58 14.65
CA ALA A 191 -8.78 4.37 14.54
C ALA A 191 -9.41 5.30 13.50
N VAL A 192 -9.09 6.60 13.54
CA VAL A 192 -9.60 7.61 12.59
C VAL A 192 -9.11 7.36 11.17
N LEU A 193 -7.80 7.11 11.00
CA LEU A 193 -7.19 6.92 9.70
C LEU A 193 -7.62 5.60 9.05
N ARG A 194 -7.80 4.54 9.84
CA ARG A 194 -8.31 3.24 9.38
C ARG A 194 -9.76 3.30 8.94
N GLU A 195 -10.62 3.99 9.70
CA GLU A 195 -12.01 4.21 9.29
C GLU A 195 -12.08 4.92 7.93
N ARG A 196 -11.23 5.94 7.74
CA ARG A 196 -11.14 6.64 6.46
C ARG A 196 -10.61 5.73 5.34
N GLU A 197 -9.60 4.93 5.63
CA GLU A 197 -9.02 3.96 4.68
C GLU A 197 -10.07 2.96 4.21
N GLN A 198 -10.82 2.38 5.14
CA GLN A 198 -11.88 1.42 4.85
C GLN A 198 -12.97 2.03 3.96
N ALA A 199 -13.37 3.27 4.22
CA ALA A 199 -14.30 3.98 3.37
C ALA A 199 -13.75 4.18 1.94
N LEU A 200 -12.47 4.53 1.81
CA LEU A 200 -11.84 4.75 0.50
C LEU A 200 -11.78 3.48 -0.35
N ILE A 201 -11.44 2.33 0.25
CA ILE A 201 -11.35 1.06 -0.48
C ILE A 201 -12.71 0.41 -0.75
N ALA A 202 -13.74 0.77 0.03
CA ALA A 202 -15.10 0.26 -0.16
C ALA A 202 -15.90 1.09 -1.18
N THR A 203 -15.52 2.35 -1.41
CA THR A 203 -16.24 3.23 -2.34
C THR A 203 -15.95 2.84 -3.79
N PRO A 204 -16.97 2.51 -4.59
CA PRO A 204 -16.79 2.25 -6.01
C PRO A 204 -16.06 3.39 -6.72
N ALA A 205 -15.16 3.04 -7.62
CA ALA A 205 -14.32 3.99 -8.33
C ALA A 205 -14.60 3.98 -9.84
N ASP A 206 -14.76 5.16 -10.42
CA ASP A 206 -14.89 5.34 -11.88
C ASP A 206 -13.58 5.03 -12.62
N THR A 207 -12.47 5.07 -11.90
CA THR A 207 -11.15 4.82 -12.45
C THR A 207 -10.44 3.77 -11.61
N LEU A 208 -10.24 2.60 -12.19
CA LEU A 208 -9.54 1.49 -11.54
C LEU A 208 -8.05 1.82 -11.37
N ARG A 209 -7.53 1.65 -10.16
CA ARG A 209 -6.14 1.86 -9.76
C ARG A 209 -5.72 0.85 -8.70
N PHE A 210 -4.43 0.73 -8.49
CA PHE A 210 -3.90 -0.18 -7.46
C PHE A 210 -4.48 0.12 -6.06
N HIS A 211 -4.68 1.38 -5.69
CA HIS A 211 -5.31 1.79 -4.43
C HIS A 211 -6.73 2.42 -4.62
N SER A 212 -7.50 2.01 -5.61
CA SER A 212 -8.91 2.40 -5.71
C SER A 212 -9.83 1.45 -4.96
N GLY A 213 -11.11 1.82 -4.82
CA GLY A 213 -12.19 0.88 -4.54
C GLY A 213 -12.48 -0.05 -5.72
N PRO A 214 -13.51 -0.91 -5.62
CA PRO A 214 -13.95 -1.75 -6.73
C PRO A 214 -14.44 -0.88 -7.90
N PRO A 215 -14.53 -1.44 -9.13
CA PRO A 215 -15.13 -0.73 -10.25
C PRO A 215 -16.57 -0.31 -9.96
N ALA A 216 -16.96 0.89 -10.42
CA ALA A 216 -18.32 1.40 -10.23
C ALA A 216 -19.38 0.65 -11.06
N ASN A 217 -18.97 -0.05 -12.12
CA ASN A 217 -19.83 -0.76 -13.05
C ASN A 217 -19.44 -2.25 -13.12
N CYS A 218 -19.71 -2.99 -12.05
CA CYS A 218 -19.73 -4.47 -12.04
C CYS A 218 -21.15 -4.96 -11.97
#